data_14444da1b7757167d72cef2ffd04d85f
#
_entry.id   14444da1b7757167d72cef2ffd04d85f
#
_cell.length_a   1.000
_cell.length_b   1.000
_cell.length_c   1.000
_cell.angle_alpha   90.00
_cell.angle_beta   90.00
_cell.angle_gamma   90.00
#
_symmetry.space_group_name_H-M   'P 1'
#
loop_
_entity.id
_entity.type
_entity.pdbx_description
1 polymer ?
#
loop_
_entity_poly.entity_id
_entity_poly.type
_entity_poly.pdbx_seq_one_letter_code
_entity_poly.pdbx_strand_id
1 'polypeptide(L)'
;MPQGNSLHLGLNFVDPAQYEGWNGELAACEFDAKDMLALAKARGFANSQMLLTSAATSVAVIAGITNAAKQLKAGDIFFLTYSGHGGQVPDKNGDETDNDRMDETWCLFDRQLVDDELYALWSKFKKGVRILVLSDSCHSGTVTRALPPFLSGGPRQRGARRRDDVPDTARRGHRDRQ
;
A
#
# COMPACT_ATOMS: atom_id res chain seq x y z
N MET A 1 15.85 26.49 1.26
CA MET A 1 14.96 25.80 2.22
C MET A 1 14.54 24.47 1.58
N PRO A 2 14.38 23.39 2.34
CA PRO A 2 13.82 22.14 1.84
C PRO A 2 12.46 22.36 1.19
N GLN A 3 12.18 21.64 0.11
CA GLN A 3 10.91 21.68 -0.61
C GLN A 3 10.13 20.40 -0.37
N GLY A 4 8.81 20.47 -0.45
CA GLY A 4 7.91 19.33 -0.40
C GLY A 4 7.08 19.23 -1.67
N ASN A 5 7.07 18.05 -2.31
CA ASN A 5 6.10 17.69 -3.34
C ASN A 5 5.19 16.60 -2.79
N SER A 6 3.91 16.63 -3.15
CA SER A 6 2.97 15.58 -2.74
C SER A 6 2.09 15.11 -3.88
N LEU A 7 1.67 13.84 -3.78
CA LEU A 7 0.71 13.22 -4.70
C LEU A 7 -0.30 12.43 -3.86
N HIS A 8 -1.58 12.70 -4.08
CA HIS A 8 -2.67 12.10 -3.31
C HIS A 8 -3.62 11.35 -4.24
N LEU A 9 -3.77 10.06 -4.00
CA LEU A 9 -4.57 9.15 -4.80
C LEU A 9 -5.80 8.73 -4.00
N GLY A 10 -7.00 8.87 -4.59
CA GLY A 10 -8.25 8.41 -3.98
C GLY A 10 -9.15 7.78 -5.04
N LEU A 11 -9.40 6.47 -4.94
CA LEU A 11 -10.18 5.73 -5.92
C LEU A 11 -11.44 5.16 -5.28
N ASN A 12 -12.60 5.73 -5.65
CA ASN A 12 -13.89 5.21 -5.23
C ASN A 12 -14.37 4.01 -6.05
N PHE A 13 -13.79 3.78 -7.23
CA PHE A 13 -14.02 2.59 -8.06
C PHE A 13 -12.88 2.43 -9.08
N VAL A 14 -12.85 1.27 -9.73
CA VAL A 14 -11.92 0.92 -10.80
C VAL A 14 -12.69 0.69 -12.11
N ASP A 15 -12.00 0.64 -13.26
CA ASP A 15 -12.62 0.36 -14.55
C ASP A 15 -13.02 -1.13 -14.63
N PRO A 16 -14.32 -1.47 -14.67
CA PRO A 16 -14.76 -2.86 -14.74
C PRO A 16 -14.24 -3.61 -15.96
N ALA A 17 -13.95 -2.90 -17.06
CA ALA A 17 -13.41 -3.52 -18.28
C ALA A 17 -11.98 -4.07 -18.06
N GLN A 18 -11.24 -3.54 -17.08
CA GLN A 18 -9.88 -3.95 -16.74
C GLN A 18 -9.85 -4.95 -15.56
N TYR A 19 -10.97 -5.13 -14.87
CA TYR A 19 -11.09 -5.93 -13.65
C TYR A 19 -12.20 -6.99 -13.76
N GLU A 20 -12.36 -7.61 -14.95
CA GLU A 20 -13.29 -8.72 -15.20
C GLU A 20 -14.76 -8.43 -14.79
N GLY A 21 -15.18 -7.18 -14.93
CA GLY A 21 -16.52 -6.73 -14.58
C GLY A 21 -16.69 -6.22 -13.15
N TRP A 22 -15.63 -6.33 -12.31
CA TRP A 22 -15.67 -5.80 -10.95
C TRP A 22 -15.32 -4.32 -10.92
N ASN A 23 -16.19 -3.48 -10.32
CA ASN A 23 -15.97 -2.03 -10.21
C ASN A 23 -15.35 -1.60 -8.88
N GLY A 24 -15.37 -2.44 -7.84
CA GLY A 24 -14.76 -2.15 -6.54
C GLY A 24 -15.28 -0.86 -5.89
N GLU A 25 -16.61 -0.65 -5.85
CA GLU A 25 -17.20 0.59 -5.35
C GLU A 25 -16.86 0.85 -3.87
N LEU A 26 -16.33 2.06 -3.60
CA LEU A 26 -16.02 2.62 -2.29
C LEU A 26 -16.59 4.04 -2.20
N ALA A 27 -16.74 4.58 -0.98
CA ALA A 27 -17.41 5.85 -0.79
C ALA A 27 -16.51 7.00 -0.29
N ALA A 28 -15.35 6.70 0.34
CA ALA A 28 -14.59 7.67 1.11
C ALA A 28 -13.22 8.05 0.52
N CYS A 29 -12.67 7.23 -0.39
CA CYS A 29 -11.28 7.39 -0.83
C CYS A 29 -10.96 8.74 -1.48
N GLU A 30 -11.91 9.30 -2.21
CA GLU A 30 -11.74 10.65 -2.78
C GLU A 30 -11.74 11.75 -1.72
N PHE A 31 -12.48 11.57 -0.61
CA PHE A 31 -12.43 12.51 0.52
C PHE A 31 -11.08 12.43 1.22
N ASP A 32 -10.56 11.23 1.44
CA ASP A 32 -9.24 11.03 2.04
C ASP A 32 -8.15 11.73 1.23
N ALA A 33 -8.16 11.59 -0.10
CA ALA A 33 -7.20 12.25 -0.98
C ALA A 33 -7.33 13.79 -0.90
N LYS A 34 -8.55 14.33 -0.80
CA LYS A 34 -8.78 15.77 -0.65
C LYS A 34 -8.27 16.29 0.69
N ASP A 35 -8.49 15.56 1.77
CA ASP A 35 -8.03 15.91 3.11
C ASP A 35 -6.50 15.88 3.20
N MET A 36 -5.87 14.85 2.60
CA MET A 36 -4.42 14.74 2.55
C MET A 36 -3.79 15.85 1.69
N LEU A 37 -4.42 16.24 0.58
CA LEU A 37 -4.00 17.39 -0.22
C LEU A 37 -4.08 18.69 0.60
N ALA A 38 -5.16 18.90 1.34
CA ALA A 38 -5.33 20.08 2.18
C ALA A 38 -4.27 20.12 3.29
N LEU A 39 -4.00 18.97 3.93
CA LEU A 39 -2.94 18.80 4.92
C LEU A 39 -1.56 19.16 4.33
N ALA A 40 -1.21 18.60 3.18
CA ALA A 40 0.05 18.85 2.52
C ALA A 40 0.23 20.36 2.22
N LYS A 41 -0.78 20.99 1.64
CA LYS A 41 -0.76 22.45 1.38
C LYS A 41 -0.58 23.26 2.65
N ALA A 42 -1.30 22.93 3.73
CA ALA A 42 -1.17 23.59 5.02
C ALA A 42 0.23 23.42 5.66
N ARG A 43 0.94 22.36 5.30
CA ARG A 43 2.33 22.07 5.72
C ARG A 43 3.38 22.63 4.77
N GLY A 44 2.99 23.43 3.77
CA GLY A 44 3.91 24.14 2.87
C GLY A 44 4.48 23.30 1.73
N PHE A 45 3.80 22.19 1.35
CA PHE A 45 4.17 21.44 0.15
C PHE A 45 3.84 22.30 -1.08
N ALA A 46 4.86 22.72 -1.82
CA ALA A 46 4.73 23.68 -2.90
C ALA A 46 4.05 23.09 -4.15
N ASN A 47 4.35 21.83 -4.45
CA ASN A 47 3.81 21.09 -5.60
C ASN A 47 2.98 19.91 -5.09
N SER A 48 1.68 20.15 -4.92
CA SER A 48 0.74 19.14 -4.45
C SER A 48 -0.24 18.79 -5.57
N GLN A 49 -0.29 17.50 -5.92
CA GLN A 49 -1.17 16.96 -6.96
C GLN A 49 -2.16 15.97 -6.35
N MET A 50 -3.30 15.80 -7.00
CA MET A 50 -4.32 14.83 -6.63
C MET A 50 -4.86 14.15 -7.88
N LEU A 51 -5.02 12.83 -7.81
CA LEU A 51 -5.63 12.00 -8.83
C LEU A 51 -6.80 11.24 -8.21
N LEU A 52 -7.98 11.46 -8.75
CA LEU A 52 -9.21 10.86 -8.24
C LEU A 52 -9.76 9.87 -9.23
N THR A 53 -10.16 8.71 -8.76
CA THR A 53 -10.84 7.61 -9.45
C THR A 53 -10.33 7.42 -10.89
N SER A 54 -11.04 7.87 -11.93
CA SER A 54 -10.68 7.67 -13.34
C SER A 54 -9.40 8.42 -13.77
N ALA A 55 -8.97 9.42 -13.03
CA ALA A 55 -7.70 10.11 -13.26
C ALA A 55 -6.50 9.37 -12.64
N ALA A 56 -6.72 8.44 -11.69
CA ALA A 56 -5.69 7.67 -11.04
C ALA A 56 -5.30 6.43 -11.85
N THR A 57 -4.90 6.64 -13.09
CA THR A 57 -4.38 5.59 -13.97
C THR A 57 -2.92 5.29 -13.64
N SER A 58 -2.45 4.09 -13.97
CA SER A 58 -1.06 3.68 -13.77
C SER A 58 -0.08 4.65 -14.42
N VAL A 59 -0.38 5.09 -15.64
CA VAL A 59 0.43 6.07 -16.36
C VAL A 59 0.51 7.41 -15.62
N ALA A 60 -0.62 7.92 -15.13
CA ALA A 60 -0.66 9.20 -14.41
C ALA A 60 0.08 9.13 -13.07
N VAL A 61 -0.08 8.03 -12.33
CA VAL A 61 0.61 7.81 -11.05
C VAL A 61 2.11 7.70 -11.23
N ILE A 62 2.57 6.88 -12.17
CA ILE A 62 4.00 6.71 -12.49
C ILE A 62 4.60 8.04 -12.97
N ALA A 63 3.89 8.80 -13.78
CA ALA A 63 4.34 10.13 -14.23
C ALA A 63 4.45 11.11 -13.07
N GLY A 64 3.48 11.15 -12.16
CA GLY A 64 3.50 12.01 -10.97
C GLY A 64 4.70 11.73 -10.08
N ILE A 65 4.96 10.45 -9.74
CA ILE A 65 6.11 10.02 -8.94
C ILE A 65 7.42 10.36 -9.66
N THR A 66 7.53 10.03 -10.96
CA THR A 66 8.74 10.29 -11.76
C THR A 66 9.05 11.79 -11.85
N ASN A 67 8.03 12.64 -12.00
CA ASN A 67 8.20 14.09 -12.03
C ASN A 67 8.68 14.63 -10.68
N ALA A 68 8.14 14.13 -9.56
CA ALA A 68 8.64 14.47 -8.23
C ALA A 68 10.12 14.08 -8.06
N ALA A 69 10.49 12.87 -8.49
CA ALA A 69 11.87 12.39 -8.42
C ALA A 69 12.87 13.27 -9.21
N LYS A 70 12.44 13.81 -10.37
CA LYS A 70 13.26 14.73 -11.18
C LYS A 70 13.47 16.08 -10.50
N GLN A 71 12.45 16.59 -9.79
CA GLN A 71 12.45 17.94 -9.21
C GLN A 71 13.15 17.99 -7.86
N LEU A 72 12.97 16.97 -7.02
CA LEU A 72 13.45 16.96 -5.66
C LEU A 72 14.95 16.65 -5.56
N LYS A 73 15.58 17.18 -4.52
CA LYS A 73 17.01 17.02 -4.21
C LYS A 73 17.22 16.71 -2.73
N ALA A 74 18.45 16.42 -2.35
CA ALA A 74 18.80 16.10 -0.97
C ALA A 74 18.25 17.14 0.02
N GLY A 75 17.63 16.66 1.08
CA GLY A 75 16.93 17.46 2.10
C GLY A 75 15.45 17.70 1.82
N ASP A 76 14.99 17.54 0.58
CA ASP A 76 13.57 17.65 0.22
C ASP A 76 12.75 16.44 0.67
N ILE A 77 11.42 16.53 0.54
CA ILE A 77 10.49 15.46 0.90
C ILE A 77 9.45 15.24 -0.21
N PHE A 78 9.19 13.98 -0.52
CA PHE A 78 8.04 13.54 -1.29
C PHE A 78 7.02 12.87 -0.37
N PHE A 79 5.76 13.30 -0.45
CA PHE A 79 4.66 12.71 0.32
C PHE A 79 3.62 12.12 -0.64
N LEU A 80 3.42 10.81 -0.55
CA LEU A 80 2.45 10.08 -1.36
C LEU A 80 1.38 9.47 -0.45
N THR A 81 0.13 9.64 -0.81
CA THR A 81 -0.98 8.94 -0.14
C THR A 81 -1.81 8.18 -1.15
N TYR A 82 -2.27 7.01 -0.75
CA TYR A 82 -3.18 6.17 -1.50
C TYR A 82 -4.34 5.76 -0.61
N SER A 83 -5.56 5.96 -1.09
CA SER A 83 -6.79 5.42 -0.50
C SER A 83 -7.58 4.70 -1.58
N GLY A 84 -7.79 3.38 -1.41
CA GLY A 84 -8.40 2.51 -2.41
C GLY A 84 -8.24 1.03 -2.09
N HIS A 85 -8.54 0.17 -3.05
CA HIS A 85 -8.35 -1.26 -2.90
C HIS A 85 -6.89 -1.68 -3.01
N GLY A 86 -6.46 -2.56 -2.11
CA GLY A 86 -5.26 -3.38 -2.29
C GLY A 86 -5.61 -4.72 -2.91
N GLY A 87 -4.65 -5.33 -3.58
CA GLY A 87 -4.76 -6.66 -4.16
C GLY A 87 -3.44 -7.42 -4.04
N GLN A 88 -3.43 -8.61 -4.58
CA GLN A 88 -2.24 -9.45 -4.68
C GLN A 88 -2.20 -10.12 -6.06
N VAL A 89 -1.02 -10.26 -6.62
CA VAL A 89 -0.78 -11.02 -7.86
C VAL A 89 0.32 -12.06 -7.60
N PRO A 90 0.37 -13.16 -8.38
CA PRO A 90 1.47 -14.12 -8.25
C PRO A 90 2.83 -13.44 -8.50
N ASP A 91 3.76 -13.64 -7.56
CA ASP A 91 5.16 -13.24 -7.70
C ASP A 91 5.77 -13.93 -8.93
N LYS A 92 6.30 -13.12 -9.86
CA LYS A 92 6.90 -13.60 -11.11
C LYS A 92 8.43 -13.58 -11.08
N ASN A 93 9.03 -12.83 -10.20
CA ASN A 93 10.49 -12.66 -10.12
C ASN A 93 11.12 -13.50 -9.01
N GLY A 94 10.35 -13.99 -8.04
CA GLY A 94 10.77 -14.91 -6.98
C GLY A 94 11.57 -14.25 -5.87
N ASP A 95 11.40 -12.94 -5.66
CA ASP A 95 12.11 -12.18 -4.61
C ASP A 95 11.30 -12.01 -3.31
N GLU A 96 10.01 -12.41 -3.33
CA GLU A 96 9.19 -12.41 -2.13
C GLU A 96 9.71 -13.39 -1.09
N THR A 97 9.95 -12.87 0.10
CA THR A 97 10.41 -13.65 1.26
C THR A 97 9.27 -14.30 2.03
N ASP A 98 8.05 -13.85 1.82
CA ASP A 98 6.85 -14.41 2.40
C ASP A 98 6.47 -15.72 1.71
N ASN A 99 6.00 -16.70 2.50
CA ASN A 99 5.71 -18.05 2.02
C ASN A 99 4.52 -18.14 1.05
N ASP A 100 3.83 -17.04 0.75
CA ASP A 100 2.66 -17.02 -0.12
C ASP A 100 2.99 -16.78 -1.60
N ARG A 101 4.19 -16.33 -1.92
CA ARG A 101 4.66 -16.04 -3.28
C ARG A 101 3.72 -15.09 -4.04
N MET A 102 3.27 -14.04 -3.37
CA MET A 102 2.36 -13.07 -3.93
C MET A 102 2.91 -11.67 -3.73
N ASP A 103 2.95 -10.88 -4.81
CA ASP A 103 3.25 -9.46 -4.78
C ASP A 103 2.03 -8.67 -4.33
N GLU A 104 2.22 -7.69 -3.49
CA GLU A 104 1.16 -6.77 -3.07
C GLU A 104 0.96 -5.66 -4.10
N THR A 105 -0.29 -5.21 -4.24
CA THR A 105 -0.62 -4.24 -5.29
C THR A 105 -1.56 -3.15 -4.81
N TRP A 106 -1.50 -1.99 -5.48
CA TRP A 106 -2.58 -1.01 -5.48
C TRP A 106 -3.47 -1.22 -6.69
N CYS A 107 -4.78 -1.30 -6.49
CA CYS A 107 -5.75 -1.35 -7.58
C CYS A 107 -5.97 0.06 -8.13
N LEU A 108 -5.22 0.46 -9.16
CA LEU A 108 -5.43 1.71 -9.86
C LEU A 108 -6.61 1.60 -10.82
N PHE A 109 -7.03 2.71 -11.42
CA PHE A 109 -8.24 2.72 -12.26
C PHE A 109 -8.15 1.73 -13.42
N ASP A 110 -7.00 1.64 -14.08
CA ASP A 110 -6.76 0.88 -15.29
C ASP A 110 -6.05 -0.47 -15.10
N ARG A 111 -5.37 -0.68 -13.98
CA ARG A 111 -4.69 -1.94 -13.63
C ARG A 111 -4.16 -1.91 -12.20
N GLN A 112 -3.73 -3.06 -11.74
CA GLN A 112 -2.96 -3.16 -10.52
C GLN A 112 -1.53 -2.64 -10.73
N LEU A 113 -1.04 -1.86 -9.78
CA LEU A 113 0.35 -1.41 -9.68
C LEU A 113 1.04 -2.26 -8.61
N VAL A 114 2.04 -3.03 -9.01
CA VAL A 114 2.78 -3.95 -8.14
C VAL A 114 3.77 -3.16 -7.29
N ASP A 115 4.04 -3.61 -6.09
CA ASP A 115 4.99 -2.95 -5.16
C ASP A 115 6.41 -2.90 -5.73
N ASP A 116 6.85 -3.89 -6.49
CA ASP A 116 8.10 -3.85 -7.26
C ASP A 116 8.21 -2.64 -8.19
N GLU A 117 7.12 -2.28 -8.86
CA GLU A 117 7.09 -1.07 -9.68
C GLU A 117 7.26 0.19 -8.83
N LEU A 118 6.69 0.19 -7.62
CA LEU A 118 6.88 1.28 -6.65
C LEU A 118 8.34 1.33 -6.19
N TYR A 119 8.96 0.20 -5.84
CA TYR A 119 10.39 0.15 -5.48
C TYR A 119 11.28 0.68 -6.60
N ALA A 120 11.00 0.29 -7.86
CA ALA A 120 11.71 0.82 -9.02
C ALA A 120 11.52 2.36 -9.18
N LEU A 121 10.36 2.89 -8.79
CA LEU A 121 10.10 4.33 -8.79
C LEU A 121 10.83 5.05 -7.65
N TRP A 122 10.92 4.44 -6.46
CA TRP A 122 11.68 5.02 -5.34
C TRP A 122 13.16 5.14 -5.67
N SER A 123 13.71 4.21 -6.42
CA SER A 123 15.12 4.24 -6.85
C SER A 123 15.47 5.44 -7.76
N LYS A 124 14.48 6.10 -8.38
CA LYS A 124 14.67 7.30 -9.21
C LYS A 124 14.92 8.57 -8.40
N PHE A 125 14.63 8.57 -7.12
CA PHE A 125 14.86 9.73 -6.26
C PHE A 125 16.35 9.89 -5.94
N LYS A 126 16.81 11.13 -5.91
CA LYS A 126 18.19 11.43 -5.54
C LYS A 126 18.45 11.08 -4.08
N LYS A 127 19.64 10.60 -3.78
CA LYS A 127 20.08 10.32 -2.41
C LYS A 127 19.85 11.54 -1.51
N GLY A 128 19.21 11.31 -0.34
CA GLY A 128 18.90 12.36 0.62
C GLY A 128 17.52 13.01 0.44
N VAL A 129 16.73 12.61 -0.56
CA VAL A 129 15.29 12.89 -0.59
C VAL A 129 14.59 11.94 0.39
N ARG A 130 13.71 12.48 1.22
CA ARG A 130 12.87 11.69 2.11
C ARG A 130 11.57 11.33 1.37
N ILE A 131 11.17 10.07 1.44
CA ILE A 131 9.92 9.60 0.86
C ILE A 131 9.03 9.13 2.02
N LEU A 132 7.83 9.72 2.12
CA LEU A 132 6.79 9.30 3.05
C LEU A 132 5.61 8.78 2.23
N VAL A 133 5.25 7.52 2.47
CA VAL A 133 4.09 6.88 1.84
C VAL A 133 3.08 6.52 2.92
N LEU A 134 1.83 6.90 2.71
CA LEU A 134 0.70 6.47 3.51
C LEU A 134 -0.27 5.73 2.60
N SER A 135 -0.42 4.43 2.83
CA SER A 135 -1.36 3.58 2.11
C SER A 135 -2.51 3.19 3.03
N ASP A 136 -3.72 3.62 2.69
CA ASP A 136 -4.97 3.17 3.29
C ASP A 136 -5.64 2.23 2.29
N SER A 137 -5.14 1.01 2.27
CA SER A 137 -5.67 -0.07 1.44
C SER A 137 -5.90 -1.30 2.30
N CYS A 138 -7.06 -1.93 2.11
CA CYS A 138 -7.38 -3.15 2.83
C CYS A 138 -6.53 -4.32 2.32
N HIS A 139 -5.56 -4.77 3.12
CA HIS A 139 -4.96 -6.09 2.99
C HIS A 139 -5.79 -7.14 3.76
N SER A 140 -7.11 -6.98 3.83
CA SER A 140 -7.91 -7.81 4.71
C SER A 140 -8.49 -9.01 3.98
N GLY A 141 -8.28 -10.20 4.53
CA GLY A 141 -8.95 -11.44 4.13
C GLY A 141 -10.49 -11.39 4.18
N THR A 142 -11.10 -10.25 4.53
CA THR A 142 -12.53 -10.00 4.48
C THR A 142 -12.99 -9.46 3.12
N VAL A 143 -12.15 -8.76 2.40
CA VAL A 143 -12.44 -8.28 1.03
C VAL A 143 -12.35 -9.43 0.03
N THR A 144 -11.60 -10.51 0.36
CA THR A 144 -11.43 -11.68 -0.51
C THR A 144 -12.72 -12.42 -0.87
N ARG A 145 -13.82 -12.19 -0.16
CA ARG A 145 -15.13 -12.76 -0.53
C ARG A 145 -15.86 -11.95 -1.61
N ALA A 146 -15.49 -10.70 -1.82
CA ALA A 146 -16.09 -9.80 -2.81
C ALA A 146 -15.15 -9.53 -4.00
N LEU A 147 -13.85 -9.86 -3.87
CA LEU A 147 -12.89 -9.69 -4.94
C LEU A 147 -12.90 -10.89 -5.90
N PRO A 148 -12.78 -10.66 -7.21
CA PRO A 148 -12.50 -11.73 -8.15
C PRO A 148 -11.27 -12.55 -7.72
N PRO A 149 -11.18 -13.86 -8.08
CA PRO A 149 -10.10 -14.74 -7.62
C PRO A 149 -8.68 -14.24 -7.90
N PHE A 150 -8.50 -13.41 -8.90
CA PHE A 150 -7.20 -12.83 -9.26
C PHE A 150 -6.77 -11.66 -8.35
N LEU A 151 -7.69 -11.11 -7.55
CA LEU A 151 -7.40 -10.09 -6.53
C LEU A 151 -7.38 -10.68 -5.11
N SER A 152 -7.86 -11.90 -4.95
CA SER A 152 -7.83 -12.61 -3.68
C SER A 152 -6.59 -13.50 -3.64
N GLY A 153 -5.55 -13.07 -2.95
CA GLY A 153 -4.53 -14.02 -2.50
C GLY A 153 -5.21 -15.14 -1.71
N GLY A 154 -4.82 -16.39 -1.98
CA GLY A 154 -5.40 -17.57 -1.33
C GLY A 154 -5.46 -17.44 0.20
N PRO A 155 -6.27 -18.26 0.88
CA PRO A 155 -6.53 -18.11 2.30
C PRO A 155 -5.21 -18.15 3.08
N ARG A 156 -4.84 -17.04 3.72
CA ARG A 156 -3.78 -17.04 4.74
C ARG A 156 -4.25 -18.01 5.84
N GLN A 157 -3.70 -19.19 5.87
CA GLN A 157 -3.79 -20.04 7.05
C GLN A 157 -3.06 -19.30 8.17
N ARG A 158 -3.81 -18.55 8.97
CA ARG A 158 -3.31 -18.17 10.29
C ARG A 158 -3.05 -19.47 11.03
N GLY A 159 -1.78 -19.84 11.13
CA GLY A 159 -1.37 -20.92 11.99
C GLY A 159 -1.92 -20.63 13.37
N ALA A 160 -2.93 -21.37 13.77
CA ALA A 160 -3.41 -21.39 15.15
C ALA A 160 -2.21 -21.82 15.99
N ARG A 161 -1.58 -20.88 16.68
CA ARG A 161 -0.65 -21.23 17.76
C ARG A 161 -1.47 -22.02 18.76
N ARG A 162 -1.25 -23.33 18.78
CA ARG A 162 -1.77 -24.18 19.86
C ARG A 162 -1.19 -23.64 21.16
N ARG A 163 -2.08 -23.42 22.13
CA ARG A 163 -1.75 -22.95 23.49
C ARG A 163 -1.05 -24.03 24.34
N ASP A 164 -0.51 -25.06 23.76
CA ASP A 164 -0.10 -26.27 24.46
C ASP A 164 1.42 -26.43 24.62
N ASP A 165 2.22 -25.45 24.19
CA ASP A 165 3.69 -25.49 24.38
C ASP A 165 4.17 -24.49 25.45
N VAL A 166 3.62 -24.58 26.65
CA VAL A 166 4.27 -24.04 27.85
C VAL A 166 4.93 -25.22 28.59
N PRO A 167 6.26 -25.31 28.67
CA PRO A 167 6.90 -26.35 29.46
C PRO A 167 6.54 -26.16 30.93
N ASP A 168 5.98 -27.18 31.55
CA ASP A 168 5.74 -27.29 33.00
C ASP A 168 7.07 -27.44 33.71
N THR A 169 7.72 -26.33 34.07
CA THR A 169 8.95 -26.30 34.91
C THR A 169 8.74 -25.67 36.27
N ALA A 170 7.54 -25.70 36.81
CA ALA A 170 7.28 -25.16 38.16
C ALA A 170 6.55 -26.14 39.06
N ARG A 171 7.00 -27.43 39.11
CA ARG A 171 6.59 -28.36 40.16
C ARG A 171 7.73 -29.28 40.55
N ARG A 172 8.72 -28.76 41.30
CA ARG A 172 9.53 -29.56 42.27
C ARG A 172 10.12 -28.63 43.29
N GLY A 173 9.75 -28.83 44.55
CA GLY A 173 10.54 -28.34 45.65
C GLY A 173 9.77 -27.68 46.78
N HIS A 174 8.92 -28.41 47.47
CA HIS A 174 8.75 -28.21 48.90
C HIS A 174 8.18 -29.48 49.56
N ARG A 175 9.07 -30.40 49.86
CA ARG A 175 8.85 -31.39 50.94
C ARG A 175 10.13 -31.49 51.74
N ASP A 176 9.90 -31.46 53.08
CA ASP A 176 10.75 -31.89 54.19
C ASP A 176 11.89 -31.00 54.64
N ARG A 177 11.58 -30.31 55.76
CA ARG A 177 12.27 -30.52 57.06
C ARG A 177 11.44 -29.87 58.17
N GLN A 178 11.01 -30.78 59.02
CA GLN A 178 10.82 -30.78 60.44
C GLN A 178 11.07 -29.45 61.18
#